data_752807ccab486ccd20eb964c28683256
#
_entry.id   752807ccab486ccd20eb964c28683256
#
_cell.length_a   1.000
_cell.length_b   1.000
_cell.length_c   1.000
_cell.angle_alpha   90.00
_cell.angle_beta   90.00
_cell.angle_gamma   90.00
#
_symmetry.space_group_name_H-M   'P 1'
#
loop_
_entity.id
_entity.type
_entity.pdbx_description
1 polymer ?
#
loop_
_entity_poly.entity_id
_entity_poly.type
_entity_poly.pdbx_seq_one_letter_code
_entity_poly.pdbx_strand_id
1 'polypeptide(L)'
;MASSGKIKKMDIKRSGSQPSAKGQAEYFTGTVRVDPLFEAHDPARTSGASVTFEPGARTAWHTHPLGQTLIVTAGCGLIQRWGGAIEEIRPGDAIWISPGEKHWHGARATTAMTHIAIQEWLDGKPVEWMEKVSDEQY
;
A
#
# COMPACT_ATOMS: atom_id res chain seq x y z
N MET A 1 -23.02 22.26 15.15
CA MET A 1 -23.27 21.77 15.37
C MET A 1 -23.05 21.11 15.34
N ALA A 2 -22.78 20.82 15.04
CA ALA A 2 -22.73 20.21 15.00
C ALA A 2 -22.67 19.51 15.28
N SER A 3 -22.54 19.41 15.13
CA SER A 3 -22.56 18.82 15.33
C SER A 3 -22.51 18.63 16.02
N SER A 4 -22.29 19.34 15.88
CA SER A 4 -22.26 19.13 16.83
C SER A 4 -22.80 18.48 17.87
N GLY A 5 -22.90 18.76 18.88
CA GLY A 5 -23.54 17.80 19.77
C GLY A 5 -23.78 16.42 19.23
N LYS A 6 -23.12 16.10 18.20
CA LYS A 6 -23.27 14.82 17.53
C LYS A 6 -22.60 13.71 18.33
N ILE A 7 -23.33 12.61 18.46
CA ILE A 7 -22.79 11.39 19.03
C ILE A 7 -21.78 10.83 18.03
N LYS A 8 -20.57 10.57 18.50
CA LYS A 8 -19.53 9.96 17.69
C LYS A 8 -19.62 8.45 17.86
N LYS A 9 -19.91 7.78 16.78
CA LYS A 9 -20.10 6.33 16.78
C LYS A 9 -18.86 5.64 16.25
N MET A 10 -18.70 4.40 16.71
CA MET A 10 -17.76 3.47 16.09
C MET A 10 -18.15 3.30 14.62
N ASP A 11 -17.17 3.36 13.73
CA ASP A 11 -17.39 3.18 12.30
C ASP A 11 -16.89 1.79 11.90
N ILE A 12 -17.77 0.99 11.30
CA ILE A 12 -17.42 -0.36 10.88
C ILE A 12 -17.54 -0.43 9.36
N LYS A 13 -16.41 -0.58 8.69
CA LYS A 13 -16.37 -0.85 7.25
C LYS A 13 -16.44 -2.37 7.06
N ARG A 14 -17.62 -2.87 6.71
CA ARG A 14 -17.82 -4.30 6.53
C ARG A 14 -17.06 -4.82 5.33
N SER A 15 -16.59 -6.06 5.42
CA SER A 15 -15.98 -6.74 4.29
C SER A 15 -16.94 -6.76 3.11
N GLY A 16 -16.47 -6.39 1.93
CA GLY A 16 -17.30 -6.35 0.74
C GLY A 16 -18.18 -5.10 0.60
N SER A 17 -18.15 -4.17 1.56
CA SER A 17 -18.97 -2.96 1.50
C SER A 17 -18.34 -1.86 0.65
N GLN A 18 -17.06 -1.95 0.34
CA GLN A 18 -16.35 -0.96 -0.47
C GLN A 18 -15.92 -1.62 -1.78
N PRO A 19 -16.13 -0.97 -2.93
CA PRO A 19 -15.76 -1.57 -4.21
C PRO A 19 -14.25 -1.70 -4.36
N SER A 20 -13.84 -2.81 -4.98
CA SER A 20 -12.45 -2.98 -5.39
C SER A 20 -12.12 -2.01 -6.52
N ALA A 21 -10.90 -1.54 -6.57
CA ALA A 21 -10.43 -0.66 -7.63
C ALA A 21 -9.23 -1.29 -8.32
N LYS A 22 -9.07 -0.98 -9.60
CA LYS A 22 -7.88 -1.39 -10.34
C LYS A 22 -6.76 -0.40 -10.05
N GLY A 23 -5.56 -0.90 -9.81
CA GLY A 23 -4.36 -0.07 -9.66
C GLY A 23 -4.12 0.73 -10.94
N GLN A 24 -3.79 2.01 -10.78
CA GLN A 24 -3.60 2.91 -11.92
C GLN A 24 -2.31 2.58 -12.67
N ALA A 25 -2.39 2.51 -13.99
CA ALA A 25 -1.25 2.12 -14.82
C ALA A 25 -0.05 3.06 -14.70
N GLU A 26 -0.25 4.30 -14.26
CA GLU A 26 0.88 5.24 -14.03
C GLU A 26 1.70 4.87 -12.80
N TYR A 27 1.13 4.15 -11.84
CA TYR A 27 1.79 3.85 -10.56
C TYR A 27 2.12 2.38 -10.37
N PHE A 28 1.65 1.52 -11.28
CA PHE A 28 1.84 0.08 -11.20
C PHE A 28 2.20 -0.50 -12.55
N THR A 29 3.02 -1.55 -12.53
CA THR A 29 3.26 -2.41 -13.68
C THR A 29 2.51 -3.72 -13.44
N GLY A 30 1.82 -4.22 -14.46
CA GLY A 30 1.02 -5.43 -14.34
C GLY A 30 -0.35 -5.18 -13.72
N THR A 31 -1.05 -6.24 -13.37
CA THR A 31 -2.40 -6.17 -12.83
C THR A 31 -2.37 -6.12 -11.31
N VAL A 32 -2.96 -5.06 -10.77
CA VAL A 32 -3.03 -4.82 -9.33
C VAL A 32 -4.46 -4.45 -8.95
N ARG A 33 -4.95 -5.01 -7.85
CA ARG A 33 -6.26 -4.68 -7.30
C ARG A 33 -6.08 -4.02 -5.94
N VAL A 34 -6.78 -2.92 -5.72
CA VAL A 34 -6.76 -2.18 -4.47
C VAL A 34 -8.14 -2.26 -3.82
N ASP A 35 -8.18 -2.80 -2.61
CA ASP A 35 -9.39 -2.90 -1.81
C ASP A 35 -9.27 -1.95 -0.62
N PRO A 36 -9.98 -0.81 -0.62
CA PRO A 36 -9.94 0.14 0.50
C PRO A 36 -10.38 -0.53 1.79
N LEU A 37 -9.70 -0.25 2.90
CA LEU A 37 -10.08 -0.74 4.22
C LEU A 37 -10.61 0.39 5.10
N PHE A 38 -9.84 1.45 5.24
CA PHE A 38 -10.23 2.61 6.03
C PHE A 38 -9.48 3.84 5.57
N GLU A 39 -10.08 4.99 5.78
CA GLU A 39 -9.47 6.27 5.47
C GLU A 39 -9.26 7.06 6.75
N ALA A 40 -8.46 8.10 6.67
CA ALA A 40 -8.12 8.91 7.82
C ALA A 40 -9.34 9.67 8.33
N HIS A 41 -9.51 9.68 9.64
CA HIS A 41 -10.56 10.44 10.35
C HIS A 41 -9.88 11.57 11.12
N ASP A 42 -10.01 12.81 10.62
CA ASP A 42 -9.39 13.97 11.25
C ASP A 42 -9.71 14.01 12.75
N PRO A 43 -8.74 14.22 13.67
CA PRO A 43 -7.34 14.60 13.41
C PRO A 43 -6.39 13.44 13.13
N ALA A 44 -6.88 12.19 13.12
CA ALA A 44 -6.04 11.04 12.77
C ALA A 44 -5.67 11.10 11.28
N ARG A 45 -4.53 10.52 10.93
CA ARG A 45 -3.99 10.60 9.57
C ARG A 45 -3.78 9.24 8.92
N THR A 46 -4.09 8.16 9.61
CA THR A 46 -3.82 6.80 9.16
C THR A 46 -4.88 6.33 8.18
N SER A 47 -4.46 5.76 7.06
CA SER A 47 -5.33 5.09 6.10
C SER A 47 -4.74 3.73 5.75
N GLY A 48 -5.57 2.85 5.23
CA GLY A 48 -5.11 1.52 4.85
C GLY A 48 -5.91 0.90 3.74
N ALA A 49 -5.27 0.02 3.00
CA ALA A 49 -5.87 -0.73 1.91
C ALA A 49 -5.23 -2.11 1.82
N SER A 50 -5.99 -3.06 1.30
CA SER A 50 -5.46 -4.38 0.93
C SER A 50 -5.14 -4.32 -0.56
N VAL A 51 -3.90 -4.68 -0.92
CA VAL A 51 -3.43 -4.57 -2.30
C VAL A 51 -2.99 -5.94 -2.78
N THR A 52 -3.56 -6.38 -3.89
CA THR A 52 -3.25 -7.68 -4.49
C THR A 52 -2.52 -7.48 -5.80
N PHE A 53 -1.34 -8.08 -5.90
CA PHE A 53 -0.48 -8.03 -7.08
C PHE A 53 -0.53 -9.40 -7.77
N GLU A 54 -0.91 -9.42 -9.04
CA GLU A 54 -0.80 -10.65 -9.84
C GLU A 54 0.68 -10.96 -10.11
N PRO A 55 1.04 -12.21 -10.52
CA PRO A 55 2.43 -12.53 -10.78
C PRO A 55 3.11 -11.51 -11.68
N GLY A 56 4.27 -11.03 -11.27
CA GLY A 56 5.06 -10.03 -12.00
C GLY A 56 4.63 -8.59 -11.78
N ALA A 57 3.48 -8.35 -11.16
CA ALA A 57 2.99 -6.99 -10.92
C ALA A 57 3.74 -6.34 -9.75
N ARG A 58 3.93 -5.04 -9.84
CA ARG A 58 4.68 -4.27 -8.83
C ARG A 58 4.33 -2.78 -8.88
N THR A 59 4.66 -2.09 -7.80
CA THR A 59 4.53 -0.62 -7.75
C THR A 59 5.66 0.03 -8.55
N ALA A 60 5.47 1.31 -8.88
CA ALA A 60 6.57 2.18 -9.25
C ALA A 60 7.45 2.43 -8.01
N TRP A 61 8.64 2.99 -8.21
CA TRP A 61 9.43 3.54 -7.11
C TRP A 61 8.63 4.67 -6.46
N HIS A 62 8.66 4.76 -5.15
CA HIS A 62 7.91 5.79 -4.43
C HIS A 62 8.42 5.99 -3.00
N THR A 63 7.94 7.06 -2.38
CA THR A 63 8.23 7.37 -0.97
C THR A 63 6.93 7.72 -0.25
N HIS A 64 6.96 7.64 1.07
CA HIS A 64 5.85 8.06 1.93
C HIS A 64 6.36 9.13 2.90
N PRO A 65 5.65 10.27 3.04
CA PRO A 65 6.15 11.35 3.89
C PRO A 65 6.29 10.96 5.36
N LEU A 66 5.44 10.05 5.85
CA LEU A 66 5.48 9.60 7.25
C LEU A 66 5.75 8.10 7.37
N GLY A 67 6.29 7.50 6.30
CA GLY A 67 6.57 6.07 6.30
C GLY A 67 5.37 5.22 5.97
N GLN A 68 5.58 3.92 5.92
CA GLN A 68 4.53 2.95 5.60
C GLN A 68 4.80 1.64 6.33
N THR A 69 3.73 1.01 6.80
CA THR A 69 3.78 -0.37 7.28
C THR A 69 3.08 -1.27 6.28
N LEU A 70 3.73 -2.37 5.91
CA LEU A 70 3.11 -3.40 5.09
C LEU A 70 2.99 -4.67 5.94
N ILE A 71 1.84 -5.34 5.81
CA ILE A 71 1.62 -6.64 6.43
C ILE A 71 1.20 -7.59 5.33
N VAL A 72 2.04 -8.58 5.03
CA VAL A 72 1.73 -9.56 3.99
C VAL A 72 0.67 -10.53 4.50
N THR A 73 -0.37 -10.75 3.72
CA THR A 73 -1.50 -11.59 4.11
C THR A 73 -1.62 -12.86 3.27
N ALA A 74 -1.13 -12.86 2.03
CA ALA A 74 -1.22 -14.03 1.15
C ALA A 74 -0.12 -14.00 0.10
N GLY A 75 0.23 -15.17 -0.40
CA GLY A 75 1.16 -15.32 -1.51
C GLY A 75 2.61 -15.09 -1.12
N CYS A 76 3.39 -14.61 -2.08
CA CYS A 76 4.81 -14.32 -1.86
C CYS A 76 5.21 -13.14 -2.73
N GLY A 77 5.87 -12.17 -2.12
CA GLY A 77 6.24 -10.94 -2.80
C GLY A 77 7.69 -10.57 -2.64
N LEU A 78 8.02 -9.43 -3.22
CA LEU A 78 9.36 -8.84 -3.22
C LEU A 78 9.27 -7.40 -2.77
N ILE A 79 10.33 -6.92 -2.13
CA ILE A 79 10.50 -5.54 -1.76
C ILE A 79 11.96 -5.14 -1.93
N GLN A 80 12.18 -3.90 -2.34
CA GLN A 80 13.53 -3.37 -2.49
C GLN A 80 13.55 -1.89 -2.16
N ARG A 81 14.51 -1.47 -1.34
CA ARG A 81 14.82 -0.06 -1.17
C ARG A 81 15.88 0.33 -2.19
N TRP A 82 15.85 1.58 -2.63
CA TRP A 82 16.83 2.10 -3.59
C TRP A 82 18.25 1.86 -3.06
N GLY A 83 19.07 1.23 -3.89
CA GLY A 83 20.45 0.91 -3.52
C GLY A 83 20.62 -0.34 -2.65
N GLY A 84 19.50 -1.01 -2.30
CA GLY A 84 19.55 -2.23 -1.50
C GLY A 84 19.28 -3.48 -2.32
N ALA A 85 19.36 -4.64 -1.67
CA ALA A 85 19.03 -5.92 -2.27
C ALA A 85 17.52 -6.12 -2.30
N ILE A 86 17.05 -6.90 -3.27
CA ILE A 86 15.65 -7.34 -3.30
C ILE A 86 15.49 -8.40 -2.20
N GLU A 87 14.45 -8.25 -1.38
CA GLU A 87 14.12 -9.19 -0.32
C GLU A 87 12.76 -9.81 -0.56
N GLU A 88 12.63 -11.09 -0.23
CA GLU A 88 11.37 -11.81 -0.30
C GLU A 88 10.55 -11.51 0.95
N ILE A 89 9.24 -11.33 0.75
CA ILE A 89 8.29 -11.09 1.84
C ILE A 89 7.17 -12.11 1.76
N ARG A 90 6.73 -12.62 2.92
CA ARG A 90 5.79 -13.74 3.05
C ARG A 90 4.68 -13.44 4.04
N PRO A 91 3.57 -14.21 3.99
CA PRO A 91 2.46 -14.00 4.92
C PRO A 91 2.91 -13.97 6.38
N GLY A 92 2.45 -12.96 7.11
CA GLY A 92 2.84 -12.72 8.48
C GLY A 92 4.01 -11.78 8.65
N ASP A 93 4.75 -11.48 7.59
CA ASP A 93 5.83 -10.50 7.65
C ASP A 93 5.24 -9.10 7.77
N ALA A 94 5.82 -8.30 8.68
CA ALA A 94 5.49 -6.90 8.84
C ALA A 94 6.73 -6.08 8.48
N ILE A 95 6.58 -5.16 7.53
CA ILE A 95 7.68 -4.36 7.02
C ILE A 95 7.44 -2.90 7.38
N TRP A 96 8.44 -2.25 7.97
CA TRP A 96 8.43 -0.82 8.19
C TRP A 96 9.31 -0.13 7.17
N ILE A 97 8.72 0.82 6.45
CA ILE A 97 9.41 1.64 5.45
C ILE A 97 9.50 3.05 6.02
N SER A 98 10.70 3.55 6.19
CA SER A 98 10.94 4.85 6.83
C SER A 98 10.45 6.01 5.97
N PRO A 99 10.10 7.15 6.60
CA PRO A 99 9.75 8.35 5.84
C PRO A 99 10.82 8.71 4.82
N GLY A 100 10.39 8.98 3.58
CA GLY A 100 11.30 9.38 2.51
C GLY A 100 12.15 8.28 1.90
N GLU A 101 11.99 7.04 2.33
CA GLU A 101 12.75 5.92 1.79
C GLU A 101 12.18 5.48 0.44
N LYS A 102 12.98 5.66 -0.62
CA LYS A 102 12.59 5.27 -1.98
C LYS A 102 12.61 3.75 -2.10
N HIS A 103 11.48 3.17 -2.48
CA HIS A 103 11.31 1.72 -2.51
C HIS A 103 10.25 1.29 -3.51
N TRP A 104 10.15 0.00 -3.76
CA TRP A 104 9.04 -0.62 -4.47
C TRP A 104 8.72 -1.97 -3.83
N HIS A 105 7.51 -2.45 -4.06
CA HIS A 105 7.10 -3.80 -3.66
C HIS A 105 6.11 -4.36 -4.68
N GLY A 106 6.01 -5.69 -4.70
CA GLY A 106 5.14 -6.37 -5.63
C GLY A 106 5.19 -7.87 -5.47
N ALA A 107 4.57 -8.57 -6.42
CA ALA A 107 4.54 -10.02 -6.45
C ALA A 107 5.85 -10.59 -7.00
N ARG A 108 6.07 -11.87 -6.75
CA ARG A 108 7.11 -12.62 -7.46
C ARG A 108 6.67 -12.84 -8.91
N ALA A 109 7.61 -13.25 -9.75
CA ALA A 109 7.33 -13.42 -11.17
C ALA A 109 6.26 -14.48 -11.45
N THR A 110 6.13 -15.47 -10.57
CA THR A 110 5.22 -16.61 -10.78
C THR A 110 4.18 -16.80 -9.68
N THR A 111 4.17 -15.95 -8.65
CA THR A 111 3.26 -16.09 -7.52
C THR A 111 2.68 -14.73 -7.16
N ALA A 112 1.35 -14.66 -7.04
CA ALA A 112 0.67 -13.45 -6.59
C ALA A 112 1.00 -13.15 -5.13
N MET A 113 0.82 -11.89 -4.73
CA MET A 113 1.02 -11.47 -3.34
C MET A 113 -0.05 -10.44 -2.95
N THR A 114 -0.54 -10.57 -1.73
CA THR A 114 -1.45 -9.58 -1.14
C THR A 114 -0.86 -9.06 0.16
N HIS A 115 -0.91 -7.75 0.35
CA HIS A 115 -0.54 -7.14 1.62
C HIS A 115 -1.53 -6.07 2.03
N ILE A 116 -1.54 -5.75 3.31
CA ILE A 116 -2.22 -4.56 3.83
C ILE A 116 -1.16 -3.46 3.87
N ALA A 117 -1.49 -2.31 3.30
CA ALA A 117 -0.64 -1.13 3.32
C ALA A 117 -1.26 -0.09 4.24
N ILE A 118 -0.47 0.39 5.21
CA ILE A 118 -0.92 1.37 6.21
C ILE A 118 0.05 2.54 6.19
N GLN A 119 -0.46 3.75 5.98
CA GLN A 119 0.37 4.95 5.95
C GLN A 119 -0.41 6.14 6.49
N GLU A 120 0.31 7.19 6.83
CA GLU A 120 -0.28 8.44 7.30
C GLU A 120 -0.19 9.50 6.22
N TRP A 121 -1.18 10.37 6.21
CA TRP A 121 -1.23 11.51 5.30
C TRP A 121 -0.52 12.72 5.92
N LEU A 122 0.21 13.46 5.10
CA LEU A 122 0.84 14.71 5.48
C LEU A 122 0.60 15.72 4.37
N ASP A 123 0.03 16.87 4.73
CA ASP A 123 -0.28 17.95 3.79
C ASP A 123 -1.08 17.46 2.57
N GLY A 124 -2.06 16.58 2.84
CA GLY A 124 -2.96 16.05 1.82
C GLY A 124 -2.38 14.94 0.95
N LYS A 125 -1.20 14.40 1.30
CA LYS A 125 -0.56 13.33 0.52
C LYS A 125 -0.12 12.17 1.38
N PRO A 126 -0.39 10.91 0.96
CA PRO A 126 0.14 9.72 1.62
C PRO A 126 1.39 9.16 0.93
N VAL A 127 1.67 9.58 -0.31
CA VAL A 127 2.68 8.96 -1.17
C VAL A 127 3.21 9.97 -2.19
N GLU A 128 4.47 9.78 -2.57
CA GLU A 128 5.11 10.52 -3.65
C GLU A 128 5.56 9.48 -4.69
N TRP A 129 4.88 9.45 -5.84
CA TRP A 129 5.19 8.49 -6.90
C TRP A 129 6.36 8.95 -7.75
N MET A 130 7.20 8.00 -8.13
CA MET A 130 8.41 8.21 -8.94
C MET A 130 8.39 7.32 -10.18
N GLU A 131 9.54 7.07 -10.78
CA GLU A 131 9.64 6.26 -12.00
C GLU A 131 9.24 4.81 -11.77
N LYS A 132 8.83 4.14 -12.83
CA LYS A 132 8.49 2.72 -12.75
C LYS A 132 9.73 1.86 -12.57
N VAL A 133 9.53 0.71 -11.95
CA VAL A 133 10.57 -0.32 -11.84
C VAL A 133 10.67 -1.01 -13.20
N SER A 134 11.84 -0.96 -13.82
CA SER A 134 12.05 -1.60 -15.11
C SER A 134 12.07 -3.12 -14.97
N ASP A 135 11.85 -3.83 -16.08
CA ASP A 135 11.95 -5.28 -16.09
C ASP A 135 13.36 -5.75 -15.70
N GLU A 136 14.37 -4.94 -16.03
CA GLU A 136 15.75 -5.25 -15.66
C GLU A 136 16.00 -5.11 -14.16
N GLN A 137 15.36 -4.14 -13.52
CA GLN A 137 15.47 -3.96 -12.06
C GLN A 137 14.71 -5.04 -11.31
N TYR A 138 13.58 -5.42 -11.86
CA TYR A 138 12.73 -6.43 -11.27
C TYR A 138 13.32 -7.84 -11.46
#